data_7a76f18a13d126d79b38dec34ea4c7ce
#
_entry.id   7a76f18a13d126d79b38dec34ea4c7ce
#
_cell.length_a   1.000
_cell.length_b   1.000
_cell.length_c   1.000
_cell.angle_alpha   90.00
_cell.angle_beta   90.00
_cell.angle_gamma   90.00
#
_symmetry.space_group_name_H-M   'P 1'
#
loop_
_entity.id
_entity.type
_entity.pdbx_description
1 polymer ?
#
loop_
_entity_poly.entity_id
_entity_poly.type
_entity_poly.pdbx_seq_one_letter_code
_entity_poly.pdbx_strand_id
1 'polypeptide(L)'
;PKFQTGLNNMESVVLNKMDKYTINVDGVIQHGGGYYMYTTTASKISQVDEKMASMFSEVSTYMDENGIEKSGNPFVLYNEWNENSGNVIFSAGIFTPSEVITPAASEILTGFLPNQKVLKTTLKGDYKNLKEAWDTAYNYIEANDLEIAEDTKNFEVHLTSPENVANPAKWITHLYIPVK
;
A
#
# COMPACT_ATOMS: atom_id res chain seq x y z
N PRO A 1 -37.33 0.08 28.42
CA PRO A 1 -35.91 -0.13 28.75
C PRO A 1 -35.26 -1.30 27.98
N LYS A 2 -36.01 -2.39 27.68
CA LYS A 2 -35.45 -3.60 26.98
C LYS A 2 -35.16 -3.36 25.49
N PHE A 3 -35.88 -2.44 24.84
CA PHE A 3 -35.64 -2.14 23.40
C PHE A 3 -34.37 -1.32 23.17
N GLN A 4 -34.02 -0.43 24.07
CA GLN A 4 -32.82 0.42 23.95
C GLN A 4 -31.51 -0.36 24.14
N THR A 5 -31.55 -1.37 25.03
CA THR A 5 -30.40 -2.28 25.25
C THR A 5 -30.13 -3.18 24.03
N GLY A 6 -31.17 -3.61 23.30
CA GLY A 6 -31.06 -4.40 22.09
C GLY A 6 -30.47 -3.62 20.91
N LEU A 7 -30.85 -2.34 20.73
CA LEU A 7 -30.31 -1.47 19.69
C LEU A 7 -28.84 -1.12 19.95
N ASN A 8 -28.46 -0.81 21.18
CA ASN A 8 -27.07 -0.54 21.54
C ASN A 8 -26.18 -1.77 21.35
N ASN A 9 -26.67 -2.98 21.63
CA ASN A 9 -25.94 -4.21 21.39
C ASN A 9 -25.79 -4.54 19.90
N MET A 10 -26.79 -4.22 19.07
CA MET A 10 -26.69 -4.40 17.62
C MET A 10 -25.72 -3.38 16.99
N GLU A 11 -25.76 -2.14 17.44
CA GLU A 11 -24.85 -1.08 16.98
C GLU A 11 -23.40 -1.37 17.36
N SER A 12 -23.14 -1.81 18.60
CA SER A 12 -21.80 -2.23 19.03
C SER A 12 -21.30 -3.49 18.31
N VAL A 13 -22.16 -4.44 17.98
CA VAL A 13 -21.81 -5.65 17.20
C VAL A 13 -21.53 -5.32 15.73
N VAL A 14 -22.27 -4.35 15.15
CA VAL A 14 -22.01 -3.88 13.78
C VAL A 14 -20.70 -3.08 13.73
N LEU A 15 -20.46 -2.17 14.65
CA LEU A 15 -19.21 -1.42 14.76
C LEU A 15 -18.02 -2.35 14.99
N ASN A 16 -18.12 -3.33 15.90
CA ASN A 16 -17.08 -4.33 16.12
C ASN A 16 -16.80 -5.22 14.89
N LYS A 17 -17.78 -5.45 14.02
CA LYS A 17 -17.57 -6.20 12.76
C LYS A 17 -16.92 -5.34 11.68
N MET A 18 -17.17 -4.04 11.64
CA MET A 18 -16.55 -3.11 10.69
C MET A 18 -15.13 -2.72 11.09
N ASP A 19 -14.79 -2.77 12.38
CA ASP A 19 -13.46 -2.43 12.91
C ASP A 19 -12.53 -3.65 13.05
N LYS A 20 -12.97 -4.85 12.69
CA LYS A 20 -12.13 -6.03 12.76
C LYS A 20 -11.02 -5.97 11.71
N TYR A 21 -9.79 -6.03 12.19
CA TYR A 21 -8.61 -6.16 11.35
C TYR A 21 -7.65 -7.19 11.93
N THR A 22 -6.74 -7.68 11.10
CA THR A 22 -5.63 -8.54 11.51
C THR A 22 -4.35 -8.06 10.86
N ILE A 23 -3.26 -8.13 11.61
CA ILE A 23 -1.91 -7.87 11.13
C ILE A 23 -1.11 -9.15 11.32
N ASN A 24 -0.53 -9.67 10.25
CA ASN A 24 0.30 -10.86 10.28
C ASN A 24 1.64 -10.58 9.62
N VAL A 25 2.73 -10.81 10.36
CA VAL A 25 4.07 -10.80 9.78
C VAL A 25 4.30 -12.16 9.13
N ASP A 26 4.32 -12.19 7.81
CA ASP A 26 4.45 -13.43 7.02
C ASP A 26 5.89 -13.95 7.00
N GLY A 27 6.86 -13.07 7.26
CA GLY A 27 8.27 -13.39 7.29
C GLY A 27 9.05 -12.86 6.09
N VAL A 28 10.31 -13.24 6.01
CA VAL A 28 11.22 -12.82 4.94
C VAL A 28 10.99 -13.67 3.70
N ILE A 29 10.73 -13.01 2.58
CA ILE A 29 10.51 -13.63 1.28
C ILE A 29 11.35 -12.96 0.19
N GLN A 30 11.44 -13.60 -0.96
CA GLN A 30 11.96 -12.99 -2.18
C GLN A 30 10.81 -12.37 -2.98
N HIS A 31 10.86 -11.04 -3.20
CA HIS A 31 9.91 -10.34 -4.07
C HIS A 31 10.51 -10.20 -5.46
N GLY A 32 9.78 -10.66 -6.48
CA GLY A 32 10.28 -10.72 -7.85
C GLY A 32 10.54 -9.37 -8.53
N GLY A 33 9.95 -8.30 -8.02
CA GLY A 33 10.02 -6.99 -8.64
C GLY A 33 9.27 -6.91 -9.96
N GLY A 34 9.74 -6.06 -10.87
CA GLY A 34 9.21 -5.89 -12.23
C GLY A 34 9.15 -4.46 -12.70
N TYR A 35 8.78 -4.27 -13.96
CA TYR A 35 8.50 -2.95 -14.52
C TYR A 35 7.15 -2.43 -14.03
N TYR A 36 7.03 -1.13 -13.90
CA TYR A 36 5.78 -0.47 -13.52
C TYR A 36 5.69 0.93 -14.11
N MET A 37 4.47 1.42 -14.23
CA MET A 37 4.20 2.82 -14.55
C MET A 37 3.73 3.53 -13.29
N TYR A 38 4.14 4.79 -13.10
CA TYR A 38 3.88 5.53 -11.88
C TYR A 38 3.81 7.03 -12.07
N THR A 39 3.20 7.69 -11.11
CA THR A 39 3.34 9.13 -10.87
C THR A 39 3.81 9.36 -9.44
N THR A 40 4.44 10.49 -9.17
CA THR A 40 5.02 10.83 -7.85
C THR A 40 4.47 12.16 -7.36
N THR A 41 4.22 12.24 -6.06
CA THR A 41 3.80 13.49 -5.41
C THR A 41 4.45 13.67 -4.05
N ALA A 42 4.54 14.93 -3.63
CA ALA A 42 4.80 15.31 -2.24
C ALA A 42 3.47 15.61 -1.54
N SER A 43 3.34 15.20 -0.29
CA SER A 43 2.09 15.34 0.47
C SER A 43 2.36 15.47 1.97
N LYS A 44 1.31 15.82 2.71
CA LYS A 44 1.24 15.53 4.14
C LYS A 44 0.92 14.04 4.35
N ILE A 45 1.48 13.45 5.41
CA ILE A 45 1.21 12.04 5.78
C ILE A 45 -0.29 11.81 5.94
N SER A 46 -1.02 12.78 6.53
CA SER A 46 -2.46 12.70 6.72
C SER A 46 -3.31 12.74 5.44
N GLN A 47 -2.71 13.05 4.29
CA GLN A 47 -3.39 13.17 2.99
C GLN A 47 -3.00 12.07 2.00
N VAL A 48 -2.18 11.11 2.43
CA VAL A 48 -1.67 10.04 1.55
C VAL A 48 -2.81 9.24 0.94
N ASP A 49 -3.76 8.79 1.75
CA ASP A 49 -4.86 7.93 1.29
C ASP A 49 -5.72 8.60 0.21
N GLU A 50 -6.05 9.88 0.39
CA GLU A 50 -6.83 10.66 -0.56
C GLU A 50 -6.08 10.85 -1.89
N LYS A 51 -4.81 11.24 -1.81
CA LYS A 51 -3.98 11.45 -3.02
C LYS A 51 -3.67 10.16 -3.74
N MET A 52 -3.42 9.08 -3.01
CA MET A 52 -3.14 7.76 -3.57
C MET A 52 -4.26 7.28 -4.50
N ALA A 53 -5.51 7.42 -4.08
CA ALA A 53 -6.66 7.01 -4.91
C ALA A 53 -6.72 7.75 -6.25
N SER A 54 -6.50 9.08 -6.24
CA SER A 54 -6.47 9.87 -7.48
C SER A 54 -5.28 9.52 -8.37
N MET A 55 -4.12 9.26 -7.78
CA MET A 55 -2.92 8.88 -8.53
C MET A 55 -3.06 7.50 -9.19
N PHE A 56 -3.66 6.52 -8.51
CA PHE A 56 -3.96 5.22 -9.12
C PHE A 56 -4.92 5.35 -10.30
N SER A 57 -5.96 6.18 -10.17
CA SER A 57 -6.90 6.46 -11.25
C SER A 57 -6.19 7.11 -12.45
N GLU A 58 -5.29 8.06 -12.20
CA GLU A 58 -4.51 8.73 -13.24
C GLU A 58 -3.61 7.76 -14.00
N VAL A 59 -2.81 6.95 -13.30
CA VAL A 59 -1.96 5.92 -13.92
C VAL A 59 -2.79 4.90 -14.69
N SER A 60 -3.87 4.41 -14.08
CA SER A 60 -4.78 3.43 -14.70
C SER A 60 -5.40 3.96 -15.98
N THR A 61 -5.90 5.20 -15.97
CA THR A 61 -6.50 5.86 -17.13
C THR A 61 -5.47 6.03 -18.26
N TYR A 62 -4.28 6.50 -17.93
CA TYR A 62 -3.19 6.63 -18.90
C TYR A 62 -2.86 5.29 -19.58
N MET A 63 -2.76 4.21 -18.78
CA MET A 63 -2.49 2.87 -19.30
C MET A 63 -3.59 2.38 -20.24
N ASP A 64 -4.86 2.58 -19.85
CA ASP A 64 -6.02 2.18 -20.66
C ASP A 64 -6.10 2.96 -21.99
N GLU A 65 -5.89 4.27 -21.95
CA GLU A 65 -5.88 5.13 -23.15
C GLU A 65 -4.74 4.81 -24.13
N ASN A 66 -3.62 4.31 -23.62
CA ASN A 66 -2.46 3.96 -24.44
C ASN A 66 -2.34 2.45 -24.73
N GLY A 67 -3.33 1.64 -24.34
CA GLY A 67 -3.35 0.20 -24.59
C GLY A 67 -2.24 -0.55 -23.86
N ILE A 68 -1.82 -0.06 -22.68
CA ILE A 68 -0.74 -0.67 -21.89
C ILE A 68 -1.34 -1.71 -20.94
N GLU A 69 -0.82 -2.92 -21.00
CA GLU A 69 -1.28 -4.04 -20.18
C GLU A 69 -0.85 -3.87 -18.71
N LYS A 70 -1.79 -4.11 -17.80
CA LYS A 70 -1.55 -4.17 -16.35
C LYS A 70 -1.24 -5.62 -15.95
N SER A 71 -0.11 -5.86 -15.28
CA SER A 71 0.32 -7.21 -14.89
C SER A 71 0.26 -7.51 -13.40
N GLY A 72 -0.17 -6.53 -12.58
CA GLY A 72 -0.24 -6.68 -11.12
C GLY A 72 -1.16 -5.68 -10.46
N ASN A 73 -1.21 -5.77 -9.14
CA ASN A 73 -2.02 -4.87 -8.32
C ASN A 73 -1.38 -3.48 -8.21
N PRO A 74 -2.18 -2.44 -7.93
CA PRO A 74 -1.66 -1.12 -7.58
C PRO A 74 -0.75 -1.19 -6.35
N PHE A 75 0.31 -0.39 -6.33
CA PHE A 75 1.23 -0.32 -5.22
C PHE A 75 1.70 1.12 -4.95
N VAL A 76 2.13 1.36 -3.74
CA VAL A 76 2.73 2.62 -3.29
C VAL A 76 4.18 2.38 -2.94
N LEU A 77 5.08 3.20 -3.48
CA LEU A 77 6.50 3.23 -3.14
C LEU A 77 6.79 4.49 -2.34
N TYR A 78 7.33 4.34 -1.15
CA TYR A 78 7.68 5.46 -0.28
C TYR A 78 9.10 5.92 -0.56
N ASN A 79 9.22 7.05 -1.25
CA ASN A 79 10.52 7.63 -1.63
C ASN A 79 11.18 8.36 -0.46
N GLU A 80 10.38 9.09 0.33
CA GLU A 80 10.81 9.80 1.53
C GLU A 80 9.65 9.85 2.53
N TRP A 81 9.97 9.59 3.80
CA TRP A 81 9.02 9.69 4.90
C TRP A 81 9.65 10.47 6.03
N ASN A 82 9.05 11.60 6.41
CA ASN A 82 9.55 12.47 7.46
C ASN A 82 8.45 12.78 8.48
N GLU A 83 8.46 12.03 9.57
CA GLU A 83 7.49 12.20 10.67
C GLU A 83 7.63 13.56 11.37
N ASN A 84 8.84 14.09 11.49
CA ASN A 84 9.08 15.36 12.17
C ASN A 84 8.43 16.55 11.45
N SER A 85 8.47 16.57 10.12
CA SER A 85 7.81 17.59 9.30
C SER A 85 6.38 17.22 8.91
N GLY A 86 5.98 15.96 9.10
CA GLY A 86 4.71 15.41 8.65
C GLY A 86 4.59 15.32 7.12
N ASN A 87 5.72 15.30 6.40
CA ASN A 87 5.77 15.27 4.94
C ASN A 87 6.19 13.88 4.44
N VAL A 88 5.71 13.54 3.25
CA VAL A 88 6.03 12.31 2.54
C VAL A 88 6.18 12.59 1.05
N ILE A 89 7.12 11.90 0.40
CA ILE A 89 7.19 11.80 -1.06
C ILE A 89 6.93 10.34 -1.39
N PHE A 90 5.92 10.07 -2.19
CA PHE A 90 5.55 8.72 -2.58
C PHE A 90 5.14 8.63 -4.05
N SER A 91 5.28 7.44 -4.60
CA SER A 91 4.86 7.11 -5.96
C SER A 91 3.72 6.11 -5.90
N ALA A 92 2.68 6.34 -6.68
CA ALA A 92 1.62 5.37 -6.92
C ALA A 92 1.84 4.73 -8.29
N GLY A 93 1.86 3.41 -8.34
CA GLY A 93 2.19 2.68 -9.57
C GLY A 93 1.35 1.43 -9.80
N ILE A 94 1.42 0.95 -11.04
CA ILE A 94 0.79 -0.29 -11.48
C ILE A 94 1.83 -1.07 -12.28
N PHE A 95 2.01 -2.35 -11.97
CA PHE A 95 2.96 -3.21 -12.67
C PHE A 95 2.56 -3.45 -14.13
N THR A 96 3.59 -3.57 -14.98
CA THR A 96 3.48 -3.88 -16.41
C THR A 96 4.26 -5.16 -16.72
N PRO A 97 3.88 -5.92 -17.78
CA PRO A 97 4.61 -7.14 -18.13
C PRO A 97 6.02 -6.87 -18.69
N SER A 98 6.27 -5.65 -19.18
CA SER A 98 7.54 -5.23 -19.74
C SER A 98 7.75 -3.73 -19.61
N GLU A 99 8.95 -3.25 -19.91
CA GLU A 99 9.26 -1.82 -19.96
C GLU A 99 8.37 -1.09 -20.98
N VAL A 100 7.84 0.05 -20.56
CA VAL A 100 7.05 0.96 -21.41
C VAL A 100 7.84 2.24 -21.62
N ILE A 101 8.09 2.59 -22.87
CA ILE A 101 8.76 3.85 -23.21
C ILE A 101 7.71 4.95 -23.27
N THR A 102 7.84 5.95 -22.39
CA THR A 102 6.96 7.12 -22.36
C THR A 102 7.58 8.31 -23.08
N PRO A 103 6.77 9.23 -23.64
CA PRO A 103 7.28 10.50 -24.16
C PRO A 103 8.04 11.30 -23.08
N ALA A 104 9.03 12.07 -23.48
CA ALA A 104 9.86 12.86 -22.54
C ALA A 104 9.08 13.87 -21.68
N ALA A 105 7.91 14.32 -22.13
CA ALA A 105 7.01 15.23 -21.41
C ALA A 105 5.89 14.50 -20.65
N SER A 106 5.93 13.18 -20.53
CA SER A 106 4.92 12.42 -19.81
C SER A 106 5.00 12.67 -18.30
N GLU A 107 3.86 12.90 -17.66
CA GLU A 107 3.73 12.93 -16.20
C GLU A 107 3.69 11.53 -15.60
N ILE A 108 3.31 10.53 -16.41
CA ILE A 108 3.36 9.12 -16.05
C ILE A 108 4.69 8.54 -16.56
N LEU A 109 5.47 7.99 -15.65
CA LEU A 109 6.82 7.50 -15.90
C LEU A 109 6.88 5.98 -15.78
N THR A 110 7.94 5.40 -16.33
CA THR A 110 8.26 3.98 -16.17
C THR A 110 9.38 3.82 -15.14
N GLY A 111 9.21 2.84 -14.24
CA GLY A 111 10.19 2.45 -13.25
C GLY A 111 10.43 0.95 -13.27
N PHE A 112 11.45 0.53 -12.53
CA PHE A 112 11.77 -0.88 -12.33
C PHE A 112 12.05 -1.15 -10.84
N LEU A 113 11.31 -2.10 -10.28
CA LEU A 113 11.53 -2.61 -8.94
C LEU A 113 12.41 -3.86 -9.05
N PRO A 114 13.62 -3.88 -8.45
CA PRO A 114 14.48 -5.05 -8.54
C PRO A 114 13.92 -6.24 -7.77
N ASN A 115 14.33 -7.44 -8.16
CA ASN A 115 14.14 -8.63 -7.34
C ASN A 115 14.93 -8.46 -6.04
N GLN A 116 14.27 -8.58 -4.89
CA GLN A 116 14.87 -8.26 -3.60
C GLN A 116 14.27 -9.08 -2.47
N LYS A 117 15.08 -9.30 -1.43
CA LYS A 117 14.64 -9.90 -0.18
C LYS A 117 13.85 -8.86 0.63
N VAL A 118 12.69 -9.23 1.11
CA VAL A 118 11.80 -8.32 1.85
C VAL A 118 11.16 -9.01 3.04
N LEU A 119 10.93 -8.26 4.12
CA LEU A 119 9.99 -8.66 5.14
C LEU A 119 8.58 -8.33 4.63
N LYS A 120 7.73 -9.35 4.55
CA LYS A 120 6.32 -9.20 4.16
C LYS A 120 5.43 -9.19 5.40
N THR A 121 4.53 -8.22 5.46
CA THR A 121 3.47 -8.14 6.46
C THR A 121 2.13 -7.96 5.76
N THR A 122 1.10 -8.67 6.21
CA THR A 122 -0.25 -8.59 5.66
C THR A 122 -1.18 -7.88 6.65
N LEU A 123 -1.77 -6.77 6.22
CA LEU A 123 -2.90 -6.14 6.87
C LEU A 123 -4.19 -6.62 6.19
N LYS A 124 -5.10 -7.20 6.95
CA LYS A 124 -6.49 -7.40 6.54
C LYS A 124 -7.37 -6.48 7.37
N GLY A 125 -7.92 -5.46 6.75
CA GLY A 125 -8.72 -4.42 7.41
C GLY A 125 -8.57 -3.07 6.75
N ASP A 126 -9.19 -2.07 7.37
CA ASP A 126 -9.19 -0.68 6.93
C ASP A 126 -7.77 -0.07 6.93
N TYR A 127 -7.51 0.83 6.00
CA TYR A 127 -6.24 1.58 5.87
C TYR A 127 -5.90 2.44 7.09
N LYS A 128 -6.88 2.80 7.93
CA LYS A 128 -6.62 3.46 9.22
C LYS A 128 -5.68 2.65 10.13
N ASN A 129 -5.54 1.33 9.90
CA ASN A 129 -4.67 0.43 10.64
C ASN A 129 -3.28 0.26 9.98
N LEU A 130 -2.99 0.93 8.86
CA LEU A 130 -1.70 0.84 8.17
C LEU A 130 -0.53 1.25 9.06
N LYS A 131 -0.70 2.31 9.86
CA LYS A 131 0.37 2.73 10.78
C LYS A 131 0.74 1.60 11.75
N GLU A 132 -0.23 0.95 12.36
CA GLU A 132 0.02 -0.18 13.27
C GLU A 132 0.67 -1.37 12.55
N ALA A 133 0.29 -1.63 11.29
CA ALA A 133 0.89 -2.67 10.47
C ALA A 133 2.38 -2.38 10.17
N TRP A 134 2.71 -1.14 9.84
CA TRP A 134 4.11 -0.70 9.67
C TRP A 134 4.90 -0.80 10.98
N ASP A 135 4.35 -0.31 12.09
CA ASP A 135 4.98 -0.40 13.41
C ASP A 135 5.24 -1.87 13.80
N THR A 136 4.29 -2.76 13.53
CA THR A 136 4.42 -4.20 13.78
C THR A 136 5.55 -4.81 12.94
N ALA A 137 5.66 -4.43 11.66
CA ALA A 137 6.74 -4.89 10.78
C ALA A 137 8.12 -4.42 11.27
N TYR A 138 8.26 -3.15 11.65
CA TYR A 138 9.52 -2.62 12.20
C TYR A 138 9.90 -3.25 13.53
N ASN A 139 8.93 -3.46 14.44
CA ASN A 139 9.18 -4.17 15.70
C ASN A 139 9.66 -5.61 15.47
N TYR A 140 9.14 -6.28 14.45
CA TYR A 140 9.60 -7.62 14.07
C TYR A 140 11.05 -7.59 13.55
N ILE A 141 11.42 -6.60 12.75
CA ILE A 141 12.79 -6.41 12.26
C ILE A 141 13.75 -6.27 13.43
N GLU A 142 13.44 -5.39 14.38
CA GLU A 142 14.24 -5.16 15.57
C GLU A 142 14.36 -6.42 16.45
N ALA A 143 13.24 -7.09 16.71
CA ALA A 143 13.20 -8.29 17.55
C ALA A 143 13.94 -9.51 16.97
N ASN A 144 14.15 -9.55 15.66
CA ASN A 144 14.83 -10.64 14.94
C ASN A 144 16.19 -10.25 14.37
N ASP A 145 16.72 -9.10 14.77
CA ASP A 145 18.03 -8.58 14.32
C ASP A 145 18.16 -8.55 12.78
N LEU A 146 17.07 -8.23 12.07
CA LEU A 146 17.11 -8.10 10.62
C LEU A 146 17.70 -6.75 10.22
N GLU A 147 18.50 -6.74 9.17
CA GLU A 147 19.13 -5.53 8.65
C GLU A 147 18.35 -4.97 7.47
N ILE A 148 17.90 -3.72 7.59
CA ILE A 148 17.17 -3.02 6.50
C ILE A 148 18.14 -2.69 5.37
N ALA A 149 17.71 -2.90 4.13
CA ALA A 149 18.43 -2.48 2.93
C ALA A 149 18.15 -1.00 2.65
N GLU A 150 19.08 -0.12 3.02
CA GLU A 150 18.91 1.34 2.96
C GLU A 150 18.87 1.93 1.55
N ASP A 151 19.40 1.22 0.56
CA ASP A 151 19.45 1.61 -0.85
C ASP A 151 18.16 1.31 -1.62
N THR A 152 17.18 0.69 -0.96
CA THR A 152 15.88 0.37 -1.53
C THR A 152 14.75 1.00 -0.72
N LYS A 153 13.55 1.03 -1.31
CA LYS A 153 12.41 1.72 -0.72
C LYS A 153 11.37 0.73 -0.20
N ASN A 154 10.73 1.11 0.89
CA ASN A 154 9.53 0.42 1.38
C ASN A 154 8.39 0.61 0.40
N PHE A 155 7.57 -0.41 0.27
CA PHE A 155 6.39 -0.33 -0.59
C PHE A 155 5.23 -1.17 -0.04
N GLU A 156 4.03 -0.84 -0.47
CA GLU A 156 2.83 -1.59 -0.14
C GLU A 156 2.04 -1.91 -1.41
N VAL A 157 1.46 -3.10 -1.45
CA VAL A 157 0.65 -3.57 -2.58
C VAL A 157 -0.79 -3.73 -2.11
N HIS A 158 -1.71 -3.09 -2.82
CA HIS A 158 -3.14 -3.10 -2.54
C HIS A 158 -3.82 -4.22 -3.34
N LEU A 159 -4.10 -5.36 -2.70
CA LEU A 159 -4.74 -6.50 -3.36
C LEU A 159 -6.23 -6.27 -3.60
N THR A 160 -6.84 -5.42 -2.78
CA THR A 160 -8.24 -5.00 -2.88
C THR A 160 -8.33 -3.50 -2.83
N SER A 161 -9.35 -2.93 -3.47
CA SER A 161 -9.64 -1.51 -3.45
C SER A 161 -11.05 -1.26 -2.92
N PRO A 162 -11.34 -0.04 -2.43
CA PRO A 162 -12.70 0.38 -2.06
C PRO A 162 -13.72 0.20 -3.19
N GLU A 163 -13.28 0.31 -4.44
CA GLU A 163 -14.11 0.14 -5.63
C GLU A 163 -14.55 -1.32 -5.83
N ASN A 164 -13.67 -2.28 -5.51
CA ASN A 164 -13.92 -3.70 -5.70
C ASN A 164 -14.51 -4.38 -4.47
N VAL A 165 -14.18 -3.88 -3.27
CA VAL A 165 -14.60 -4.46 -1.99
C VAL A 165 -15.11 -3.34 -1.09
N ALA A 166 -16.43 -3.20 -1.00
CA ALA A 166 -17.07 -2.13 -0.23
C ALA A 166 -16.83 -2.23 1.30
N ASN A 167 -16.57 -3.43 1.82
CA ASN A 167 -16.35 -3.64 3.26
C ASN A 167 -14.87 -3.48 3.63
N PRO A 168 -14.48 -2.41 4.36
CA PRO A 168 -13.09 -2.17 4.74
C PRO A 168 -12.44 -3.30 5.55
N ALA A 169 -13.23 -4.04 6.34
CA ALA A 169 -12.71 -5.19 7.10
C ALA A 169 -12.19 -6.34 6.22
N LYS A 170 -12.49 -6.32 4.92
CA LYS A 170 -12.05 -7.31 3.94
C LYS A 170 -10.91 -6.83 3.06
N TRP A 171 -10.48 -5.60 3.19
CA TRP A 171 -9.36 -5.09 2.41
C TRP A 171 -8.07 -5.81 2.80
N ILE A 172 -7.23 -6.06 1.81
CA ILE A 172 -5.94 -6.74 1.99
C ILE A 172 -4.85 -5.87 1.40
N THR A 173 -3.90 -5.53 2.26
CA THR A 173 -2.70 -4.78 1.89
C THR A 173 -1.47 -5.57 2.34
N HIS A 174 -0.51 -5.74 1.43
CA HIS A 174 0.79 -6.29 1.74
C HIS A 174 1.81 -5.17 1.91
N LEU A 175 2.51 -5.15 3.03
CA LEU A 175 3.60 -4.23 3.33
C LEU A 175 4.92 -4.95 3.13
N TYR A 176 5.88 -4.27 2.52
CA TYR A 176 7.19 -4.83 2.21
C TYR A 176 8.31 -3.89 2.67
N ILE A 177 9.18 -4.39 3.53
CA ILE A 177 10.40 -3.71 3.96
C ILE A 177 11.59 -4.49 3.41
N PRO A 178 12.40 -3.90 2.50
CA PRO A 178 13.60 -4.53 1.99
C PRO A 178 14.60 -4.81 3.11
N VAL A 179 15.15 -6.03 3.13
CA VAL A 179 16.13 -6.49 4.10
C VAL A 179 17.35 -7.10 3.39
N LYS A 180 18.52 -7.09 4.07
CA LYS A 180 19.76 -7.68 3.53
C LYS A 180 19.81 -9.19 3.61
#